data_40ab65186ca051ad249410f723c85e86
#
_entry.id   40ab65186ca051ad249410f723c85e86
#
_cell.length_a   1.000
_cell.length_b   1.000
_cell.length_c   1.000
_cell.angle_alpha   90.00
_cell.angle_beta   90.00
_cell.angle_gamma   90.00
#
_symmetry.space_group_name_H-M   'P 1'
#
loop_
_entity.id
_entity.type
_entity.pdbx_description
1 polymer ?
#
loop_
_entity_poly.entity_id
_entity_poly.type
_entity_poly.pdbx_seq_one_letter_code
_entity_poly.pdbx_strand_id
1 'polypeptide(L)'
;MVLAAVTDSVPIESTHVQAAVEGVGLRFTWDADARIEVRSLGAEVVIEANAAGLRTLAGHLLVLAGEGVTDGAHLHLEDGNGLEDGSVGLVLERNDEE
;
A
#
# COMPACT_ATOMS: atom_id res chain seq x y z
N MET A 1 3.80 18.47 -12.05
CA MET A 1 3.67 17.71 -12.07
C MET A 1 3.88 16.77 -12.50
N VAL A 2 4.14 16.36 -12.72
CA VAL A 2 4.41 15.59 -13.13
C VAL A 2 4.19 14.60 -13.37
N LEU A 3 4.08 14.19 -13.69
CA LEU A 3 3.85 13.31 -13.95
C LEU A 3 4.10 12.54 -14.66
N ALA A 4 4.37 12.70 -15.15
CA ALA A 4 4.48 12.13 -15.94
C ALA A 4 5.02 11.12 -15.99
N ALA A 5 5.61 11.06 -15.65
CA ALA A 5 6.28 10.17 -15.75
C ALA A 5 6.00 8.97 -15.71
N VAL A 6 5.48 8.69 -15.56
CA VAL A 6 5.25 7.61 -15.36
C VAL A 6 4.98 6.76 -16.14
N THR A 7 5.06 6.88 -16.93
CA THR A 7 4.74 6.05 -17.67
C THR A 7 5.24 4.91 -17.81
N ASP A 8 6.08 4.64 -17.67
CA ASP A 8 6.58 3.55 -17.90
C ASP A 8 6.27 2.54 -17.36
N SER A 9 5.63 2.39 -16.93
CA SER A 9 5.20 1.31 -16.58
C SER A 9 5.97 0.23 -16.51
N VAL A 10 6.82 0.25 -15.87
CA VAL A 10 7.46 -0.86 -15.59
C VAL A 10 6.69 -1.74 -14.77
N PRO A 11 6.52 -2.91 -15.05
CA PRO A 11 5.77 -3.82 -14.28
C PRO A 11 6.40 -4.03 -12.98
N ILE A 12 5.65 -4.15 -11.97
CA ILE A 12 6.14 -4.46 -10.71
C ILE A 12 6.49 -5.86 -10.65
N GLU A 13 7.70 -6.16 -10.28
CA GLU A 13 8.05 -7.45 -10.15
C GLU A 13 7.81 -7.90 -8.82
N SER A 14 6.83 -8.50 -8.46
CA SER A 14 6.50 -8.96 -7.14
C SER A 14 7.10 -10.23 -6.82
N THR A 15 7.69 -10.38 -5.71
CA THR A 15 8.19 -11.63 -5.30
C THR A 15 7.29 -12.26 -4.36
N HIS A 16 6.30 -11.59 -3.85
CA HIS A 16 5.40 -12.33 -3.04
C HIS A 16 4.05 -11.67 -3.04
N VAL A 17 3.06 -12.49 -2.93
CA VAL A 17 1.72 -12.10 -2.95
C VAL A 17 1.11 -12.40 -1.63
N GLN A 18 0.40 -11.48 -1.04
CA GLN A 18 -0.21 -11.72 0.20
C GLN A 18 -1.69 -11.58 0.03
N ALA A 19 -2.40 -12.50 0.52
CA ALA A 19 -3.83 -12.45 0.45
C ALA A 19 -4.34 -11.43 1.37
N ALA A 20 -5.27 -10.72 1.02
CA ALA A 20 -5.82 -9.75 1.85
C ALA A 20 -6.56 -10.35 2.92
N VAL A 21 -6.52 -9.81 4.00
CA VAL A 21 -7.16 -10.32 5.00
C VAL A 21 -8.50 -9.97 5.12
N GLU A 22 -8.86 -8.86 4.90
CA GLU A 22 -10.13 -8.49 5.12
C GLU A 22 -10.93 -8.46 3.94
N GLY A 23 -10.74 -8.83 3.04
CA GLY A 23 -11.51 -8.70 1.94
C GLY A 23 -11.92 -9.84 1.43
N VAL A 24 -12.59 -9.90 0.39
CA VAL A 24 -13.08 -10.94 -0.04
C VAL A 24 -12.28 -11.30 -1.17
N GLY A 25 -11.23 -11.80 -1.08
CA GLY A 25 -10.45 -12.29 -2.16
C GLY A 25 -9.57 -11.26 -2.79
N LEU A 26 -9.33 -10.15 -2.13
CA LEU A 26 -8.43 -9.18 -2.67
C LEU A 26 -7.01 -9.66 -2.55
N ARG A 27 -6.18 -9.25 -3.48
CA ARG A 27 -4.82 -9.70 -3.47
C ARG A 27 -3.90 -8.52 -3.55
N PHE A 28 -2.95 -8.44 -2.68
CA PHE A 28 -1.97 -7.37 -2.64
C PHE A 28 -0.60 -7.93 -2.91
N THR A 29 0.19 -7.22 -3.68
CA THR A 29 1.52 -7.72 -4.00
C THR A 29 2.56 -6.72 -3.54
N TRP A 30 3.74 -7.21 -3.22
CA TRP A 30 4.85 -6.42 -2.78
C TRP A 30 6.00 -6.56 -3.76
N ASP A 31 6.59 -5.43 -4.09
CA ASP A 31 7.78 -5.45 -4.91
C ASP A 31 8.91 -6.05 -4.08
N ALA A 32 9.82 -6.73 -4.71
CA ALA A 32 10.85 -7.47 -4.01
C ALA A 32 11.65 -6.66 -3.05
N ASP A 33 11.98 -5.43 -3.39
CA ASP A 33 12.82 -4.66 -2.53
C ASP A 33 12.07 -3.56 -1.83
N ALA A 34 10.78 -3.67 -1.69
CA ALA A 34 9.99 -2.60 -1.11
C ALA A 34 10.33 -2.38 0.35
N ARG A 35 10.57 -1.15 0.72
CA ARG A 35 10.74 -0.79 2.11
C ARG A 35 9.87 0.40 2.38
N ILE A 36 9.01 0.30 3.38
CA ILE A 36 8.06 1.33 3.74
C ILE A 36 8.10 1.53 5.24
N GLU A 37 8.30 2.73 5.67
CA GLU A 37 8.32 3.03 7.07
C GLU A 37 7.29 4.09 7.36
N VAL A 38 6.54 3.96 8.42
CA VAL A 38 5.52 4.92 8.78
C VAL A 38 5.81 5.44 10.16
N ARG A 39 5.86 6.74 10.28
CA ARG A 39 6.15 7.37 11.57
C ARG A 39 5.12 8.44 11.87
N SER A 40 4.78 8.55 13.13
CA SER A 40 3.88 9.57 13.58
C SER A 40 4.70 10.66 14.23
N LEU A 41 4.58 11.87 13.76
CA LEU A 41 5.35 12.96 14.29
C LEU A 41 4.39 14.04 14.75
N GLY A 42 3.68 13.77 15.78
CA GLY A 42 2.74 14.76 16.31
C GLY A 42 1.57 14.94 15.36
N ALA A 43 1.46 16.10 14.77
CA ALA A 43 0.34 16.37 13.91
C ALA A 43 0.53 15.83 12.50
N GLU A 44 1.64 15.20 12.23
CA GLU A 44 1.91 14.71 10.89
C GLU A 44 2.23 13.25 10.90
N VAL A 45 1.92 12.60 9.81
CA VAL A 45 2.31 11.21 9.62
C VAL A 45 3.22 11.19 8.41
N VAL A 46 4.35 10.53 8.54
CA VAL A 46 5.29 10.45 7.44
C VAL A 46 5.34 9.04 6.94
N ILE A 47 5.20 8.86 5.66
CA ILE A 47 5.40 7.58 5.02
C ILE A 47 6.66 7.74 4.20
N GLU A 48 7.68 7.03 4.59
CA GLU A 48 8.95 7.12 3.92
C GLU A 48 9.24 5.80 3.28
N ALA A 49 9.52 5.78 2.03
CA ALA A 49 9.67 4.51 1.33
C ALA A 49 10.62 4.67 0.17
N ASN A 50 11.25 3.57 -0.22
CA ASN A 50 12.07 3.60 -1.43
C ASN A 50 11.14 3.51 -2.63
N ALA A 51 11.70 3.57 -3.82
CA ALA A 51 10.88 3.54 -5.02
C ALA A 51 10.03 2.29 -5.09
N ALA A 52 10.60 1.15 -4.74
CA ALA A 52 9.86 -0.10 -4.75
C ALA A 52 8.74 -0.05 -3.72
N GLY A 53 8.99 0.55 -2.58
CA GLY A 53 7.96 0.68 -1.55
C GLY A 53 6.85 1.60 -1.99
N LEU A 54 7.19 2.69 -2.67
CA LEU A 54 6.18 3.59 -3.15
C LEU A 54 5.30 2.94 -4.21
N ARG A 55 5.90 2.15 -5.08
CA ARG A 55 5.12 1.44 -6.10
C ARG A 55 4.22 0.41 -5.44
N THR A 56 4.72 -0.26 -4.42
CA THR A 56 3.95 -1.26 -3.71
C THR A 56 2.75 -0.60 -3.04
N LEU A 57 2.97 0.51 -2.39
CA LEU A 57 1.89 1.20 -1.72
C LEU A 57 0.87 1.72 -2.73
N ALA A 58 1.34 2.24 -3.85
CA ALA A 58 0.44 2.69 -4.89
C ALA A 58 -0.42 1.54 -5.40
N GLY A 59 0.18 0.38 -5.54
CA GLY A 59 -0.54 -0.81 -5.97
C GLY A 59 -1.63 -1.19 -4.99
N HIS A 60 -1.34 -1.09 -3.70
CA HIS A 60 -2.35 -1.40 -2.67
C HIS A 60 -3.52 -0.44 -2.80
N LEU A 61 -3.24 0.83 -3.01
CA LEU A 61 -4.29 1.80 -3.13
C LEU A 61 -5.14 1.55 -4.38
N LEU A 62 -4.51 1.13 -5.44
CA LEU A 62 -5.23 0.82 -6.66
C LEU A 62 -6.10 -0.42 -6.51
N VAL A 63 -5.64 -1.40 -5.75
CA VAL A 63 -6.45 -2.57 -5.51
C VAL A 63 -7.72 -2.17 -4.76
N LEU A 64 -7.57 -1.34 -3.74
CA LEU A 64 -8.74 -0.92 -2.97
C LEU A 64 -9.68 -0.06 -3.81
N ALA A 65 -9.15 0.65 -4.78
CA ALA A 65 -9.96 1.51 -5.62
C ALA A 65 -10.63 0.78 -6.77
N GLY A 66 -10.44 -0.51 -6.87
CA GLY A 66 -10.89 -1.26 -8.03
C GLY A 66 -12.38 -1.40 -8.11
N GLU A 67 -12.86 -1.78 -9.28
CA GLU A 67 -14.24 -1.97 -9.45
C GLU A 67 -14.69 -3.19 -8.75
N GLY A 68 -15.81 -3.17 -8.16
CA GLY A 68 -16.31 -4.35 -7.47
C GLY A 68 -15.79 -4.54 -6.07
N VAL A 69 -14.88 -3.69 -5.62
CA VAL A 69 -14.38 -3.80 -4.27
C VAL A 69 -15.39 -3.13 -3.35
N THR A 70 -15.72 -3.77 -2.25
CA THR A 70 -16.76 -3.27 -1.39
C THR A 70 -16.30 -2.11 -0.55
N ASP A 71 -17.22 -1.26 -0.22
CA ASP A 71 -17.01 -0.20 0.72
C ASP A 71 -16.55 -0.82 2.03
N GLY A 72 -15.58 -0.28 2.66
CA GLY A 72 -15.04 -0.82 3.90
C GLY A 72 -13.91 -1.80 3.74
N ALA A 73 -13.57 -2.16 2.51
CA ALA A 73 -12.42 -3.03 2.30
C ALA A 73 -11.19 -2.34 2.83
N HIS A 74 -10.29 -3.05 3.45
CA HIS A 74 -9.12 -2.41 4.04
C HIS A 74 -7.95 -3.35 4.14
N LEU A 75 -6.80 -2.78 4.37
CA LEU A 75 -5.56 -3.51 4.50
C LEU A 75 -4.82 -2.95 5.69
N HIS A 76 -4.39 -3.81 6.58
CA HIS A 76 -3.59 -3.41 7.73
C HIS A 76 -2.12 -3.66 7.43
N LEU A 77 -1.32 -2.65 7.65
CA LEU A 77 0.13 -2.80 7.51
C LEU A 77 0.74 -2.46 8.86
N GLU A 78 1.75 -3.19 9.24
CA GLU A 78 2.37 -2.95 10.52
C GLU A 78 3.78 -3.40 10.52
N ASP A 79 4.47 -3.07 11.58
CA ASP A 79 5.81 -3.47 11.83
C ASP A 79 5.93 -4.96 11.65
N GLY A 80 6.81 -5.42 10.85
CA GLY A 80 6.96 -6.85 10.61
C GLY A 80 5.93 -7.44 9.69
N ASN A 81 4.99 -6.64 9.21
CA ASN A 81 3.99 -7.16 8.30
C ASN A 81 3.71 -6.07 7.29
N GLY A 82 4.64 -5.89 6.38
CA GLY A 82 4.52 -4.91 5.31
C GLY A 82 5.28 -3.63 5.56
N LEU A 83 5.64 -3.34 6.81
CA LEU A 83 6.36 -2.12 7.13
C LEU A 83 7.66 -2.45 7.84
N GLU A 84 8.59 -1.52 7.78
CA GLU A 84 9.87 -1.69 8.44
C GLU A 84 9.72 -1.65 9.94
N ASP A 85 10.67 -2.21 10.64
CA ASP A 85 10.64 -2.30 12.08
C ASP A 85 10.50 -0.93 12.67
N GLY A 86 9.71 -0.82 13.68
CA GLY A 86 9.53 0.43 14.38
C GLY A 86 8.45 1.30 13.78
N SER A 87 7.83 0.90 12.69
CA SER A 87 6.77 1.70 12.11
C SER A 87 5.53 1.66 12.98
N VAL A 88 4.75 2.72 12.91
CA VAL A 88 3.43 2.67 13.52
C VAL A 88 2.51 2.01 12.52
N GLY A 89 1.43 1.44 12.98
CA GLY A 89 0.51 0.75 12.10
C GLY A 89 -0.18 1.68 11.13
N LEU A 90 -0.52 1.18 9.97
CA LEU A 90 -1.19 1.95 8.95
C LEU A 90 -2.34 1.12 8.41
N VAL A 91 -3.50 1.72 8.33
CA VAL A 91 -4.65 1.04 7.75
C VAL A 91 -5.06 1.83 6.53
N LEU A 92 -5.21 1.15 5.42
CA LEU A 92 -5.74 1.75 4.22
C LEU A 92 -7.17 1.25 4.08
N GLU A 93 -8.10 2.13 4.00
CA GLU A 93 -9.49 1.69 3.99
C GLU A 93 -10.29 2.44 2.95
N ARG A 94 -11.15 1.73 2.26
CA ARG A 94 -12.01 2.35 1.28
C ARG A 94 -13.28 2.81 1.97
N ASN A 95 -13.65 4.04 1.75
CA ASN A 95 -14.86 4.57 2.33
C ASN A 95 -15.55 5.42 1.27
N ASP A 96 -16.66 4.93 0.78
CA ASP A 96 -17.39 5.60 -0.28
C ASP A 96 -18.51 6.47 0.26
N GLU A 97 -18.65 6.56 1.58
CA GLU A 97 -19.70 7.32 2.10
C GLU A 97 -19.38 8.74 2.07
N GLU A 98 -20.29 9.60 1.88
CA GLU A 98 -20.04 10.96 1.82
C GLU A 98 -20.33 11.66 2.98
#